data_1ae9ac283bf35cd48f54c5b1212d98e5
#
_entry.id   1ae9ac283bf35cd48f54c5b1212d98e5
#
_cell.length_a   1.000
_cell.length_b   1.000
_cell.length_c   1.000
_cell.angle_alpha   90.00
_cell.angle_beta   90.00
_cell.angle_gamma   90.00
#
_symmetry.space_group_name_H-M   'P 1'
#
loop_
_entity.id
_entity.type
_entity.pdbx_description
1 polymer ?
#
loop_
_entity_poly.entity_id
_entity_poly.type
_entity_poly.pdbx_seq_one_letter_code
_entity_poly.pdbx_strand_id
1 'polypeptide(L)'
;MYVLGMGGKVEELRRELARVSARVEGLERENAELKQENAVLRAENTALRQALDEARRAGKRQAGPFSRNNPKSNPKRPGRKSGSEYGAVSRRPRPDRIDQTVEVPCPLWCSCGGQVKLEGVVRQYQTDIPPVEPTTTEFVIQYGRCTECGRRVQGRDGGQTSDATGAVGGVQIGPQAIALAAHLNKACGLSYERIMELFAQVFQLRLCRSALARAMLRLGRKAEATYEHLKEVLRKSPIVYPDETGWRVGGAKAWLWAMTTVTETVYLIERGRGFPEAAKILGELFAGILGCDGWAPYRGFTKAERQLCLAHLLRRCKELLEAPPTAECANYFEQIKAVLKEALALRDHRDEGTITPHGFCSRQGKIEASMDRLLDDPDLHDESIRFALHLLTNREALFLFLDHPDLEATNHLAEKAIRPAVINRKTSGGNRTFNGARAQAIIMSILRTAKLRSISAIDVLADMLRAPQPLLHPLMR
;
A
#
# COMPACT_ATOMS: atom_id res chain seq x y z
N MET A 1 -63.42 -75.79 -1.43
CA MET A 1 -62.40 -75.49 -2.44
C MET A 1 -61.70 -74.15 -2.26
N TYR A 2 -61.50 -73.71 -1.03
CA TYR A 2 -60.88 -72.36 -0.71
C TYR A 2 -59.61 -72.43 0.15
N VAL A 3 -59.18 -73.66 0.57
CA VAL A 3 -58.02 -73.86 1.51
C VAL A 3 -56.73 -74.19 0.76
N LEU A 4 -56.78 -74.64 -0.47
CA LEU A 4 -55.57 -75.03 -1.24
C LEU A 4 -54.84 -73.88 -1.95
N GLY A 5 -55.46 -72.71 -2.08
CA GLY A 5 -54.82 -71.51 -2.69
C GLY A 5 -54.04 -70.65 -1.75
N MET A 6 -54.21 -70.72 -0.41
CA MET A 6 -53.54 -69.94 0.59
C MET A 6 -52.12 -70.38 0.89
N GLY A 7 -51.83 -71.74 0.79
CA GLY A 7 -50.50 -72.26 1.06
C GLY A 7 -49.41 -71.78 0.10
N GLY A 8 -49.73 -71.67 -1.20
CA GLY A 8 -48.79 -71.21 -2.21
C GLY A 8 -48.39 -69.75 -2.07
N LYS A 9 -49.39 -68.91 -1.75
CA LYS A 9 -49.13 -67.46 -1.48
C LYS A 9 -48.29 -67.24 -0.22
N VAL A 10 -48.51 -67.99 0.80
CA VAL A 10 -47.71 -67.95 2.04
C VAL A 10 -46.26 -68.39 1.83
N GLU A 11 -46.05 -69.32 0.99
CA GLU A 11 -44.71 -69.84 0.61
C GLU A 11 -43.95 -68.82 -0.25
N GLU A 12 -44.66 -68.16 -1.18
CA GLU A 12 -44.12 -67.08 -2.04
C GLU A 12 -43.73 -65.87 -1.20
N LEU A 13 -44.59 -65.40 -0.28
CA LEU A 13 -44.30 -64.32 0.68
C LEU A 13 -43.13 -64.64 1.62
N ARG A 14 -43.00 -65.88 2.04
CA ARG A 14 -41.81 -66.40 2.84
C ARG A 14 -40.51 -66.28 2.05
N ARG A 15 -40.53 -66.60 0.75
CA ARG A 15 -39.35 -66.50 -0.13
C ARG A 15 -38.97 -65.05 -0.40
N GLU A 16 -39.98 -64.22 -0.58
CA GLU A 16 -39.79 -62.77 -0.77
C GLU A 16 -39.27 -62.12 0.50
N LEU A 17 -39.80 -62.47 1.67
CA LEU A 17 -39.32 -62.01 2.96
C LEU A 17 -37.84 -62.42 3.21
N ALA A 18 -37.49 -63.69 2.89
CA ALA A 18 -36.12 -64.17 3.01
C ALA A 18 -35.17 -63.42 2.06
N ARG A 19 -35.59 -63.06 0.83
CA ARG A 19 -34.79 -62.26 -0.10
C ARG A 19 -34.62 -60.81 0.41
N VAL A 20 -35.66 -60.22 0.94
CA VAL A 20 -35.60 -58.87 1.51
C VAL A 20 -34.72 -58.85 2.77
N SER A 21 -34.85 -59.85 3.65
CA SER A 21 -33.99 -59.97 4.83
C SER A 21 -32.51 -60.14 4.47
N ALA A 22 -32.17 -60.97 3.50
CA ALA A 22 -30.80 -61.14 3.03
C ALA A 22 -30.23 -59.84 2.39
N ARG A 23 -31.09 -59.07 1.72
CA ARG A 23 -30.72 -57.78 1.13
C ARG A 23 -30.52 -56.69 2.22
N VAL A 24 -31.35 -56.69 3.25
CA VAL A 24 -31.19 -55.80 4.42
C VAL A 24 -29.89 -56.08 5.15
N GLU A 25 -29.60 -57.39 5.42
CA GLU A 25 -28.31 -57.77 6.04
C GLU A 25 -27.08 -57.41 5.18
N GLY A 26 -27.21 -57.46 3.85
CA GLY A 26 -26.19 -57.02 2.92
C GLY A 26 -25.96 -55.47 3.01
N LEU A 27 -27.04 -54.71 2.98
CA LEU A 27 -26.99 -53.26 3.10
C LEU A 27 -26.50 -52.80 4.49
N GLU A 28 -26.84 -53.52 5.54
CA GLU A 28 -26.35 -53.21 6.88
C GLU A 28 -24.83 -53.43 7.00
N ARG A 29 -24.28 -54.48 6.36
CA ARG A 29 -22.83 -54.74 6.29
C ARG A 29 -22.15 -53.63 5.48
N GLU A 30 -22.64 -53.30 4.29
CA GLU A 30 -22.10 -52.23 3.46
C GLU A 30 -22.14 -50.88 4.19
N ASN A 31 -23.23 -50.60 4.91
CA ASN A 31 -23.38 -49.38 5.71
C ASN A 31 -22.39 -49.33 6.89
N ALA A 32 -22.09 -50.48 7.50
CA ALA A 32 -21.07 -50.59 8.53
C ALA A 32 -19.65 -50.35 7.98
N GLU A 33 -19.33 -50.90 6.81
CA GLU A 33 -18.05 -50.71 6.12
C GLU A 33 -17.89 -49.23 5.69
N LEU A 34 -18.90 -48.62 5.08
CA LEU A 34 -18.91 -47.18 4.71
C LEU A 34 -18.80 -46.26 5.93
N LYS A 35 -19.41 -46.62 7.06
CA LYS A 35 -19.26 -45.86 8.31
C LYS A 35 -17.81 -45.93 8.83
N GLN A 36 -17.18 -47.08 8.73
CA GLN A 36 -15.79 -47.27 9.16
C GLN A 36 -14.82 -46.49 8.25
N GLU A 37 -15.02 -46.58 6.92
CA GLU A 37 -14.24 -45.80 5.96
C GLU A 37 -14.39 -44.31 6.15
N ASN A 38 -15.61 -43.82 6.34
CA ASN A 38 -15.89 -42.42 6.67
C ASN A 38 -15.22 -41.98 7.98
N ALA A 39 -15.12 -42.85 8.98
CA ALA A 39 -14.42 -42.53 10.24
C ALA A 39 -12.91 -42.37 10.00
N VAL A 40 -12.30 -43.23 9.19
CA VAL A 40 -10.89 -43.18 8.80
C VAL A 40 -10.61 -41.89 8.00
N LEU A 41 -11.41 -41.61 6.97
CA LEU A 41 -11.27 -40.39 6.14
C LEU A 41 -11.43 -39.11 6.94
N ARG A 42 -12.32 -39.08 7.94
CA ARG A 42 -12.47 -37.92 8.85
C ARG A 42 -11.25 -37.74 9.74
N ALA A 43 -10.66 -38.84 10.24
CA ALA A 43 -9.45 -38.78 11.03
C ALA A 43 -8.26 -38.28 10.20
N GLU A 44 -8.08 -38.79 8.97
CA GLU A 44 -7.06 -38.31 8.04
C GLU A 44 -7.26 -36.82 7.68
N ASN A 45 -8.47 -36.40 7.36
CA ASN A 45 -8.77 -34.97 7.09
C ASN A 45 -8.43 -34.08 8.29
N THR A 46 -8.67 -34.55 9.50
CA THR A 46 -8.33 -33.81 10.71
C THR A 46 -6.82 -33.72 10.91
N ALA A 47 -6.10 -34.81 10.69
CA ALA A 47 -4.64 -34.85 10.75
C ALA A 47 -3.99 -33.96 9.67
N LEU A 48 -4.50 -33.98 8.43
CA LEU A 48 -4.03 -33.13 7.34
C LEU A 48 -4.30 -31.64 7.61
N ARG A 49 -5.45 -31.30 8.19
CA ARG A 49 -5.74 -29.92 8.60
C ARG A 49 -4.81 -29.43 9.70
N GLN A 50 -4.53 -30.28 10.69
CA GLN A 50 -3.56 -29.95 11.74
C GLN A 50 -2.15 -29.76 11.18
N ALA A 51 -1.69 -30.67 10.33
CA ALA A 51 -0.39 -30.56 9.67
C ALA A 51 -0.29 -29.31 8.78
N LEU A 52 -1.36 -28.97 8.06
CA LEU A 52 -1.44 -27.75 7.27
C LEU A 52 -1.38 -26.48 8.14
N ASP A 53 -2.07 -26.47 9.28
CA ASP A 53 -2.04 -25.35 10.23
C ASP A 53 -0.70 -25.23 10.95
N GLU A 54 -0.04 -26.34 11.25
CA GLU A 54 1.33 -26.35 11.77
C GLU A 54 2.34 -25.85 10.74
N ALA A 55 2.24 -26.30 9.49
CA ALA A 55 3.06 -25.79 8.39
C ALA A 55 2.84 -24.30 8.14
N ARG A 56 1.57 -23.83 8.21
CA ARG A 56 1.22 -22.41 8.14
C ARG A 56 1.76 -21.60 9.32
N ARG A 57 1.82 -22.18 10.53
CA ARG A 57 2.39 -21.52 11.73
C ARG A 57 3.92 -21.53 11.68
N ALA A 58 4.55 -22.60 11.27
CA ALA A 58 6.02 -22.70 11.10
C ALA A 58 6.53 -21.72 10.04
N GLY A 59 5.72 -21.45 8.98
CA GLY A 59 6.01 -20.45 7.95
C GLY A 59 5.84 -19.01 8.38
N LYS A 60 5.24 -18.72 9.54
CA LYS A 60 4.92 -17.36 10.03
C LYS A 60 6.03 -16.77 10.92
N ARG A 61 7.30 -16.88 10.55
CA ARG A 61 8.31 -15.98 11.11
C ARG A 61 8.12 -14.60 10.48
N GLN A 62 7.78 -13.61 11.33
CA GLN A 62 7.69 -12.17 11.03
C GLN A 62 7.54 -11.84 9.53
N ALA A 63 6.43 -12.27 8.92
CA ALA A 63 6.10 -11.83 7.59
C ALA A 63 5.93 -10.30 7.67
N GLY A 64 6.72 -9.57 6.92
CA GLY A 64 6.49 -8.15 6.72
C GLY A 64 5.02 -7.94 6.36
N PRO A 65 4.37 -6.85 6.79
CA PRO A 65 2.92 -6.62 6.63
C PRO A 65 2.43 -6.71 5.17
N PHE A 66 3.35 -6.80 4.22
CA PHE A 66 3.08 -6.86 2.78
C PHE A 66 3.58 -8.15 2.10
N SER A 67 4.21 -9.09 2.83
CA SER A 67 4.65 -10.34 2.21
C SER A 67 3.45 -11.28 2.03
N ARG A 68 3.19 -11.67 0.77
CA ARG A 68 2.20 -12.67 0.39
C ARG A 68 2.84 -14.01 0.01
N ASN A 69 4.16 -14.10 0.05
CA ASN A 69 4.91 -15.25 -0.44
C ASN A 69 5.13 -16.29 0.64
N ASN A 70 5.20 -17.54 0.24
CA ASN A 70 5.68 -18.62 1.07
C ASN A 70 7.07 -18.30 1.65
N PRO A 71 7.40 -18.76 2.87
CA PRO A 71 8.72 -18.57 3.44
C PRO A 71 9.78 -19.07 2.47
N LYS A 72 10.84 -18.30 2.28
CA LYS A 72 11.96 -18.76 1.46
C LYS A 72 12.55 -20.01 2.11
N SER A 73 12.84 -21.04 1.31
CA SER A 73 13.49 -22.26 1.77
C SER A 73 14.87 -22.01 2.40
N ASN A 74 15.54 -20.93 1.98
CA ASN A 74 16.82 -20.49 2.55
C ASN A 74 16.78 -18.96 2.79
N PRO A 75 16.20 -18.49 3.90
CA PRO A 75 16.15 -17.07 4.21
C PRO A 75 17.54 -16.54 4.51
N LYS A 76 17.90 -15.39 3.94
CA LYS A 76 19.13 -14.66 4.34
C LYS A 76 19.08 -14.39 5.84
N ARG A 77 20.21 -14.57 6.55
CA ARG A 77 20.32 -14.20 7.97
C ARG A 77 19.95 -12.72 8.13
N PRO A 78 19.13 -12.36 9.13
CA PRO A 78 18.81 -10.97 9.40
C PRO A 78 20.07 -10.26 9.92
N GLY A 79 20.21 -8.98 9.57
CA GLY A 79 21.34 -8.16 9.96
C GLY A 79 22.33 -7.93 8.82
N ARG A 80 23.30 -7.07 9.08
CA ARG A 80 24.41 -6.79 8.16
C ARG A 80 25.49 -7.88 8.32
N LYS A 81 26.24 -8.11 7.25
CA LYS A 81 27.39 -9.00 7.30
C LYS A 81 28.44 -8.41 8.26
N SER A 82 29.16 -9.26 9.00
CA SER A 82 30.21 -8.82 9.93
C SER A 82 31.57 -8.71 9.26
N GLY A 83 32.50 -7.95 9.83
CA GLY A 83 33.87 -7.84 9.36
C GLY A 83 34.05 -6.94 8.14
N SER A 84 35.03 -7.25 7.30
CA SER A 84 35.42 -6.46 6.11
C SER A 84 34.31 -6.34 5.08
N GLU A 85 33.38 -7.30 5.02
CA GLU A 85 32.19 -7.27 4.14
C GLU A 85 31.11 -6.26 4.59
N TYR A 86 31.28 -5.63 5.76
CA TYR A 86 30.32 -4.66 6.29
C TYR A 86 30.39 -3.30 5.58
N GLY A 87 31.50 -3.02 4.90
CA GLY A 87 31.80 -1.70 4.35
C GLY A 87 32.39 -0.74 5.40
N ALA A 88 32.69 0.49 4.99
CA ALA A 88 33.25 1.51 5.87
C ALA A 88 32.29 1.84 7.03
N VAL A 89 32.83 1.97 8.25
CA VAL A 89 32.04 2.41 9.41
C VAL A 89 31.64 3.85 9.21
N SER A 90 30.35 4.08 8.96
CA SER A 90 29.79 5.42 8.88
C SER A 90 29.78 6.05 10.27
N ARG A 91 30.66 7.02 10.51
CA ARG A 91 30.63 7.86 11.71
C ARG A 91 29.68 9.04 11.43
N ARG A 92 28.92 9.44 12.45
CA ARG A 92 28.17 10.70 12.37
C ARG A 92 29.16 11.85 12.15
N PRO A 93 28.91 12.74 11.18
CA PRO A 93 29.72 13.94 11.01
C PRO A 93 29.60 14.82 12.26
N ARG A 94 30.56 15.70 12.45
CA ARG A 94 30.46 16.74 13.48
C ARG A 94 29.22 17.55 13.25
N PRO A 95 28.40 17.87 14.29
CA PRO A 95 27.25 18.74 14.15
C PRO A 95 27.68 20.14 13.69
N ASP A 96 26.87 20.74 12.79
CA ASP A 96 27.10 22.11 12.31
C ASP A 96 26.87 23.14 13.42
N ARG A 97 26.02 22.82 14.38
CA ARG A 97 25.71 23.66 15.54
C ARG A 97 25.95 22.90 16.83
N ILE A 98 26.62 23.57 17.78
CA ILE A 98 26.85 23.10 19.14
C ILE A 98 26.25 24.13 20.08
N ASP A 99 25.20 23.74 20.82
CA ASP A 99 24.49 24.64 21.73
C ASP A 99 25.19 24.77 23.09
N GLN A 100 25.84 23.72 23.54
CA GLN A 100 26.57 23.70 24.82
C GLN A 100 27.84 22.87 24.71
N THR A 101 28.93 23.38 25.30
CA THR A 101 30.16 22.60 25.48
C THR A 101 30.37 22.37 26.97
N VAL A 102 30.57 21.12 27.36
CA VAL A 102 30.87 20.71 28.73
C VAL A 102 32.26 20.13 28.74
N GLU A 103 33.13 20.71 29.55
CA GLU A 103 34.47 20.15 29.80
C GLU A 103 34.39 19.06 30.87
N VAL A 104 34.89 17.89 30.54
CA VAL A 104 34.94 16.75 31.46
C VAL A 104 36.40 16.46 31.78
N PRO A 105 36.92 16.94 32.94
CA PRO A 105 38.31 16.75 33.31
C PRO A 105 38.63 15.28 33.61
N CYS A 106 39.84 14.88 33.28
CA CYS A 106 40.33 13.59 33.64
C CYS A 106 40.56 13.53 35.16
N PRO A 107 40.26 12.42 35.85
CA PRO A 107 40.60 12.26 37.26
C PRO A 107 42.10 12.39 37.48
N LEU A 108 42.52 13.09 38.54
CA LEU A 108 43.95 13.25 38.89
C LEU A 108 44.61 11.94 39.35
N TRP A 109 43.79 11.02 39.87
CA TRP A 109 44.25 9.74 40.43
C TRP A 109 43.49 8.58 39.83
N CYS A 110 44.20 7.52 39.50
CA CYS A 110 43.63 6.25 39.08
C CYS A 110 43.12 5.47 40.31
N SER A 111 42.18 4.58 40.11
CA SER A 111 41.64 3.68 41.15
C SER A 111 42.72 2.79 41.79
N CYS A 112 43.87 2.61 41.15
CA CYS A 112 45.03 1.89 41.70
C CYS A 112 45.91 2.75 42.61
N GLY A 113 45.62 4.06 42.81
CA GLY A 113 46.39 5.01 43.59
C GLY A 113 47.50 5.74 42.82
N GLY A 114 47.70 5.46 41.54
CA GLY A 114 48.69 6.13 40.69
C GLY A 114 48.19 7.48 40.14
N GLN A 115 49.14 8.41 39.88
CA GLN A 115 48.85 9.71 39.30
C GLN A 115 48.51 9.57 37.80
N VAL A 116 47.50 10.26 37.32
CA VAL A 116 47.06 10.21 35.91
C VAL A 116 47.73 11.33 35.13
N LYS A 117 48.40 10.98 34.02
CA LYS A 117 48.97 11.92 33.06
C LYS A 117 47.99 12.09 31.89
N LEU A 118 47.64 13.35 31.59
CA LEU A 118 46.78 13.67 30.44
C LEU A 118 47.50 13.39 29.12
N GLU A 119 46.90 12.61 28.21
CA GLU A 119 47.48 12.26 26.91
C GLU A 119 46.74 12.88 25.73
N GLY A 120 45.48 13.26 25.92
CA GLY A 120 44.68 13.83 24.83
C GLY A 120 43.25 14.14 25.21
N VAL A 121 42.50 14.63 24.22
CA VAL A 121 41.09 15.01 24.36
C VAL A 121 40.27 14.28 23.29
N VAL A 122 39.21 13.61 23.71
CA VAL A 122 38.21 12.99 22.82
C VAL A 122 36.94 13.84 22.85
N ARG A 123 36.36 14.08 21.68
CA ARG A 123 35.09 14.82 21.56
C ARG A 123 33.94 13.89 21.30
N GLN A 124 32.91 13.93 22.16
CA GLN A 124 31.65 13.26 22.01
C GLN A 124 30.57 14.30 21.73
N TYR A 125 29.71 14.02 20.76
CA TYR A 125 28.54 14.87 20.45
C TYR A 125 27.29 14.09 20.79
N GLN A 126 26.43 14.64 21.64
CA GLN A 126 25.15 14.12 22.05
C GLN A 126 24.08 15.13 21.70
N THR A 127 23.10 14.75 20.87
CA THR A 127 21.96 15.58 20.52
C THR A 127 20.72 15.03 21.22
N ASP A 128 20.01 15.86 21.96
CA ASP A 128 18.83 15.49 22.71
C ASP A 128 17.64 16.40 22.33
N ILE A 129 16.45 16.00 22.71
CA ILE A 129 15.20 16.76 22.53
C ILE A 129 14.84 17.37 23.89
N PRO A 130 14.86 18.70 24.03
CA PRO A 130 14.42 19.33 25.27
C PRO A 130 12.94 19.09 25.50
N PRO A 131 12.42 19.21 26.74
CA PRO A 131 10.99 19.19 27.04
C PRO A 131 10.27 20.21 26.17
N VAL A 132 9.19 19.77 25.51
CA VAL A 132 8.37 20.63 24.64
C VAL A 132 7.16 21.09 25.42
N GLU A 133 7.07 22.41 25.69
CA GLU A 133 5.91 23.01 26.34
C GLU A 133 4.99 23.61 25.28
N PRO A 134 3.67 23.33 25.33
CA PRO A 134 2.71 23.93 24.41
C PRO A 134 2.44 25.39 24.77
N THR A 135 2.34 26.24 23.76
CA THR A 135 1.97 27.63 23.94
C THR A 135 0.45 27.78 23.88
N THR A 136 -0.15 28.41 24.89
CA THR A 136 -1.57 28.77 24.92
C THR A 136 -1.73 30.26 24.62
N THR A 137 -2.49 30.59 23.58
CA THR A 137 -2.81 31.97 23.20
C THR A 137 -4.28 32.26 23.46
N GLU A 138 -4.58 33.30 24.20
CA GLU A 138 -5.93 33.85 24.33
C GLU A 138 -6.19 34.89 23.22
N PHE A 139 -7.24 34.65 22.45
CA PHE A 139 -7.70 35.63 21.44
C PHE A 139 -8.96 36.30 21.96
N VAL A 140 -8.85 37.59 22.35
CA VAL A 140 -10.00 38.43 22.75
C VAL A 140 -10.66 38.95 21.47
N ILE A 141 -11.76 38.35 21.06
CA ILE A 141 -12.40 38.62 19.77
C ILE A 141 -13.57 39.58 19.96
N GLN A 142 -13.45 40.80 19.45
CA GLN A 142 -14.54 41.73 19.37
C GLN A 142 -15.53 41.37 18.26
N TYR A 143 -16.81 41.54 18.51
CA TYR A 143 -17.85 41.30 17.52
C TYR A 143 -18.92 42.41 17.58
N GLY A 144 -19.55 42.66 16.44
CA GLY A 144 -20.61 43.66 16.28
C GLY A 144 -21.64 43.23 15.25
N ARG A 145 -22.59 44.13 14.98
CA ARG A 145 -23.55 43.96 13.87
C ARG A 145 -23.43 45.15 12.92
N CYS A 146 -23.54 44.88 11.62
CA CYS A 146 -23.65 45.93 10.63
C CYS A 146 -24.96 46.73 10.84
N THR A 147 -24.90 48.02 10.86
CA THR A 147 -26.06 48.87 11.06
C THR A 147 -27.03 48.87 9.89
N GLU A 148 -26.53 48.56 8.68
CA GLU A 148 -27.36 48.56 7.47
C GLU A 148 -28.01 47.18 7.20
N CYS A 149 -27.22 46.09 7.22
CA CYS A 149 -27.73 44.74 6.86
C CYS A 149 -27.94 43.77 8.05
N GLY A 150 -27.65 44.23 9.27
CA GLY A 150 -27.81 43.42 10.50
C GLY A 150 -26.85 42.24 10.63
N ARG A 151 -25.95 41.99 9.65
CA ARG A 151 -25.01 40.90 9.68
C ARG A 151 -24.06 41.01 10.86
N ARG A 152 -23.85 39.90 11.57
CA ARG A 152 -22.82 39.82 12.61
C ARG A 152 -21.44 39.81 11.98
N VAL A 153 -20.55 40.66 12.47
CA VAL A 153 -19.13 40.78 12.08
C VAL A 153 -18.28 40.57 13.31
N GLN A 154 -17.16 39.89 13.16
CA GLN A 154 -16.20 39.66 14.25
C GLN A 154 -14.77 39.87 13.78
N GLY A 155 -13.91 40.28 14.70
CA GLY A 155 -12.47 40.36 14.45
C GLY A 155 -11.86 38.99 14.20
N ARG A 156 -10.71 38.96 13.56
CA ARG A 156 -9.96 37.77 13.28
C ARG A 156 -8.46 38.07 13.28
N ASP A 157 -7.69 37.18 13.88
CA ASP A 157 -6.23 37.16 13.82
C ASP A 157 -5.72 36.05 12.86
N GLY A 158 -4.60 36.31 12.18
CA GLY A 158 -4.02 35.39 11.21
C GLY A 158 -3.49 34.07 11.83
N GLY A 159 -3.19 34.06 13.12
CA GLY A 159 -2.75 32.88 13.86
C GLY A 159 -3.87 31.93 14.27
N GLN A 160 -5.13 32.38 14.18
CA GLN A 160 -6.27 31.56 14.61
C GLN A 160 -6.56 30.41 13.66
N THR A 161 -6.87 29.24 14.22
CA THR A 161 -7.46 28.14 13.45
C THR A 161 -8.90 28.47 13.10
N SER A 162 -9.29 28.34 11.84
CA SER A 162 -10.65 28.57 11.38
C SER A 162 -11.27 27.34 10.71
N ASP A 163 -12.59 27.31 10.58
CA ASP A 163 -13.26 26.34 9.72
C ASP A 163 -13.25 26.77 8.24
N ALA A 164 -13.86 26.00 7.35
CA ALA A 164 -13.91 26.32 5.92
C ALA A 164 -14.72 27.58 5.57
N THR A 165 -15.54 28.07 6.50
CA THR A 165 -16.32 29.32 6.34
C THR A 165 -15.59 30.54 6.91
N GLY A 166 -14.41 30.34 7.52
CA GLY A 166 -13.65 31.40 8.19
C GLY A 166 -14.06 31.62 9.65
N ALA A 167 -15.04 30.88 10.18
CA ALA A 167 -15.41 30.99 11.59
C ALA A 167 -14.31 30.46 12.51
N VAL A 168 -13.96 31.21 13.56
CA VAL A 168 -12.87 30.90 14.50
C VAL A 168 -13.36 30.46 15.87
N GLY A 169 -14.63 30.66 16.19
CA GLY A 169 -15.19 30.30 17.48
C GLY A 169 -15.20 28.79 17.77
N GLY A 170 -14.91 28.42 19.02
CA GLY A 170 -14.99 27.03 19.48
C GLY A 170 -13.84 26.10 19.07
N VAL A 171 -12.79 26.61 18.39
CA VAL A 171 -11.60 25.82 18.07
C VAL A 171 -10.53 26.07 19.13
N GLN A 172 -10.26 25.06 19.95
CA GLN A 172 -9.31 25.15 21.06
C GLN A 172 -7.94 24.53 20.75
N ILE A 173 -7.82 23.76 19.67
CA ILE A 173 -6.57 23.12 19.27
C ILE A 173 -5.90 23.96 18.17
N GLY A 174 -4.67 24.35 18.40
CA GLY A 174 -3.89 25.15 17.47
C GLY A 174 -3.55 24.43 16.16
N PRO A 175 -3.23 25.19 15.09
CA PRO A 175 -3.03 24.64 13.76
C PRO A 175 -1.85 23.65 13.67
N GLN A 176 -0.74 23.92 14.37
CA GLN A 176 0.42 23.03 14.38
C GLN A 176 0.09 21.68 15.05
N ALA A 177 -0.64 21.71 16.19
CA ALA A 177 -1.05 20.47 16.88
C ALA A 177 -1.99 19.62 16.00
N ILE A 178 -2.93 20.25 15.26
CA ILE A 178 -3.80 19.54 14.31
C ILE A 178 -3.00 18.96 13.15
N ALA A 179 -2.07 19.74 12.57
CA ALA A 179 -1.22 19.32 11.47
C ALA A 179 -0.33 18.14 11.86
N LEU A 180 0.31 18.19 13.03
CA LEU A 180 1.08 17.08 13.57
C LEU A 180 0.20 15.83 13.80
N ALA A 181 -0.99 15.99 14.39
CA ALA A 181 -1.91 14.88 14.60
C ALA A 181 -2.37 14.26 13.25
N ALA A 182 -2.58 15.08 12.23
CA ALA A 182 -2.89 14.61 10.87
C ALA A 182 -1.73 13.82 10.26
N HIS A 183 -0.51 14.30 10.40
CA HIS A 183 0.69 13.61 9.94
C HIS A 183 0.86 12.26 10.64
N LEU A 184 0.78 12.22 11.97
CA LEU A 184 0.89 10.99 12.76
C LEU A 184 -0.20 9.97 12.39
N ASN A 185 -1.42 10.43 12.17
CA ASN A 185 -2.52 9.54 11.79
C ASN A 185 -2.41 9.06 10.35
N LYS A 186 -2.25 9.98 9.38
CA LYS A 186 -2.39 9.65 7.95
C LYS A 186 -1.10 9.19 7.29
N ALA A 187 0.06 9.69 7.68
CA ALA A 187 1.35 9.28 7.15
C ALA A 187 2.01 8.17 7.99
N CYS A 188 1.94 8.28 9.34
CA CYS A 188 2.58 7.31 10.25
C CYS A 188 1.65 6.15 10.65
N GLY A 189 0.34 6.27 10.41
CA GLY A 189 -0.62 5.19 10.69
C GLY A 189 -0.99 5.01 12.17
N LEU A 190 -0.77 6.02 13.04
CA LEU A 190 -1.15 5.94 14.44
C LEU A 190 -2.67 6.05 14.60
N SER A 191 -3.25 5.29 15.52
CA SER A 191 -4.64 5.45 15.92
C SER A 191 -4.86 6.77 16.67
N TYR A 192 -6.09 7.29 16.72
CA TYR A 192 -6.38 8.49 17.51
C TYR A 192 -6.05 8.31 18.99
N GLU A 193 -6.22 7.13 19.52
CA GLU A 193 -5.90 6.81 20.92
C GLU A 193 -4.40 6.98 21.20
N ARG A 194 -3.55 6.39 20.35
CA ARG A 194 -2.09 6.55 20.46
C ARG A 194 -1.63 7.99 20.27
N ILE A 195 -2.31 8.74 19.40
CA ILE A 195 -2.03 10.17 19.23
C ILE A 195 -2.38 10.95 20.49
N MET A 196 -3.54 10.69 21.09
CA MET A 196 -3.95 11.32 22.36
C MET A 196 -2.97 11.02 23.48
N GLU A 197 -2.52 9.77 23.60
CA GLU A 197 -1.52 9.34 24.57
C GLU A 197 -0.18 10.06 24.35
N LEU A 198 0.32 10.07 23.12
CA LEU A 198 1.56 10.76 22.76
C LEU A 198 1.48 12.26 23.06
N PHE A 199 0.37 12.92 22.71
CA PHE A 199 0.20 14.34 22.97
C PHE A 199 0.13 14.65 24.47
N ALA A 200 -0.51 13.78 25.27
CA ALA A 200 -0.57 13.96 26.70
C ALA A 200 0.81 13.76 27.38
N GLN A 201 1.59 12.76 26.93
CA GLN A 201 2.87 12.44 27.54
C GLN A 201 4.02 13.36 27.08
N VAL A 202 4.09 13.67 25.78
CA VAL A 202 5.21 14.42 25.20
C VAL A 202 4.98 15.93 25.25
N PHE A 203 3.75 16.37 25.00
CA PHE A 203 3.42 17.79 24.88
C PHE A 203 2.54 18.30 26.03
N GLN A 204 2.17 17.47 27.00
CA GLN A 204 1.24 17.83 28.09
C GLN A 204 -0.11 18.37 27.58
N LEU A 205 -0.47 18.07 26.33
CA LEU A 205 -1.69 18.52 25.66
C LEU A 205 -2.72 17.42 25.61
N ARG A 206 -3.80 17.57 26.39
CA ARG A 206 -4.90 16.61 26.43
C ARG A 206 -5.87 16.85 25.25
N LEU A 207 -6.04 15.84 24.42
CA LEU A 207 -6.96 15.83 23.29
C LEU A 207 -8.05 14.79 23.49
N CYS A 208 -9.20 14.96 22.83
CA CYS A 208 -10.22 13.92 22.79
C CYS A 208 -10.46 13.43 21.36
N ARG A 209 -10.92 12.19 21.22
CA ARG A 209 -11.13 11.51 19.93
C ARG A 209 -12.06 12.30 19.01
N SER A 210 -13.14 12.87 19.54
CA SER A 210 -14.11 13.66 18.78
C SER A 210 -13.52 14.97 18.25
N ALA A 211 -12.63 15.61 19.02
CA ALA A 211 -11.93 16.82 18.58
C ALA A 211 -10.99 16.52 17.42
N LEU A 212 -10.20 15.43 17.51
CA LEU A 212 -9.35 14.97 16.42
C LEU A 212 -10.15 14.65 15.16
N ALA A 213 -11.25 13.91 15.28
CA ALA A 213 -12.11 13.56 14.15
C ALA A 213 -12.67 14.82 13.45
N ARG A 214 -13.20 15.78 14.24
CA ARG A 214 -13.67 17.06 13.70
C ARG A 214 -12.56 17.88 13.07
N ALA A 215 -11.36 17.85 13.66
CA ALA A 215 -10.19 18.54 13.12
C ALA A 215 -9.78 17.96 11.74
N MET A 216 -9.80 16.64 11.56
CA MET A 216 -9.52 16.01 10.27
C MET A 216 -10.55 16.40 9.20
N LEU A 217 -11.85 16.43 9.55
CA LEU A 217 -12.89 16.87 8.62
C LEU A 217 -12.74 18.35 8.23
N ARG A 218 -12.36 19.20 9.18
CA ARG A 218 -12.08 20.62 8.95
C ARG A 218 -10.88 20.77 8.01
N LEU A 219 -9.79 20.08 8.31
CA LEU A 219 -8.57 20.12 7.50
C LEU A 219 -8.84 19.65 6.07
N GLY A 220 -9.61 18.56 5.89
CA GLY A 220 -10.00 18.08 4.56
C GLY A 220 -10.71 19.16 3.74
N ARG A 221 -11.70 19.87 4.36
CA ARG A 221 -12.39 20.99 3.67
C ARG A 221 -11.47 22.16 3.35
N LYS A 222 -10.54 22.51 4.25
CA LYS A 222 -9.56 23.60 4.03
C LYS A 222 -8.58 23.28 2.91
N ALA A 223 -8.22 22.03 2.76
CA ALA A 223 -7.26 21.54 1.78
C ALA A 223 -7.88 21.21 0.41
N GLU A 224 -9.20 21.40 0.25
CA GLU A 224 -9.94 21.03 -0.96
C GLU A 224 -9.39 21.68 -2.23
N ALA A 225 -9.13 23.00 -2.20
CA ALA A 225 -8.62 23.74 -3.35
C ALA A 225 -7.24 23.23 -3.82
N THR A 226 -6.35 22.91 -2.87
CA THR A 226 -5.04 22.30 -3.18
C THR A 226 -5.21 20.89 -3.75
N TYR A 227 -6.12 20.10 -3.20
CA TYR A 227 -6.38 18.76 -3.69
C TYR A 227 -6.90 18.75 -5.14
N GLU A 228 -7.85 19.61 -5.48
CA GLU A 228 -8.36 19.72 -6.85
C GLU A 228 -7.26 20.21 -7.82
N HIS A 229 -6.41 21.14 -7.38
CA HIS A 229 -5.24 21.55 -8.17
C HIS A 229 -4.26 20.39 -8.42
N LEU A 230 -3.98 19.55 -7.43
CA LEU A 230 -3.13 18.36 -7.63
C LEU A 230 -3.72 17.39 -8.68
N LYS A 231 -5.05 17.27 -8.75
CA LYS A 231 -5.71 16.50 -9.82
C LYS A 231 -5.45 17.13 -11.20
N GLU A 232 -5.55 18.47 -11.30
CA GLU A 232 -5.24 19.18 -12.55
C GLU A 232 -3.78 18.98 -12.99
N VAL A 233 -2.85 18.98 -12.04
CA VAL A 233 -1.43 18.69 -12.32
C VAL A 233 -1.26 17.28 -12.87
N LEU A 234 -1.89 16.28 -12.23
CA LEU A 234 -1.83 14.90 -12.72
C LEU A 234 -2.44 14.74 -14.12
N ARG A 235 -3.55 15.41 -14.40
CA ARG A 235 -4.19 15.38 -15.73
C ARG A 235 -3.29 15.88 -16.85
N LYS A 236 -2.34 16.75 -16.52
CA LYS A 236 -1.37 17.34 -17.47
C LYS A 236 -0.02 16.63 -17.43
N SER A 237 0.17 15.67 -16.53
CA SER A 237 1.44 14.96 -16.38
C SER A 237 1.66 13.99 -17.54
N PRO A 238 2.87 13.92 -18.11
CA PRO A 238 3.15 13.00 -19.21
C PRO A 238 3.10 11.53 -18.79
N ILE A 239 3.44 11.21 -17.54
CA ILE A 239 3.51 9.85 -17.03
C ILE A 239 2.84 9.80 -15.65
N VAL A 240 1.90 8.86 -15.47
CA VAL A 240 1.21 8.62 -14.19
C VAL A 240 1.20 7.12 -13.88
N TYR A 241 1.44 6.79 -12.62
CA TYR A 241 1.43 5.42 -12.12
C TYR A 241 0.20 5.21 -11.23
N PRO A 242 -0.83 4.54 -11.74
CA PRO A 242 -2.03 4.20 -10.99
C PRO A 242 -1.86 2.89 -10.22
N ASP A 243 -2.49 2.80 -9.05
CA ASP A 243 -2.71 1.55 -8.30
C ASP A 243 -3.94 1.71 -7.41
N GLU A 244 -4.57 0.61 -6.99
CA GLU A 244 -5.71 0.65 -6.08
C GLU A 244 -5.65 -0.49 -5.06
N THR A 245 -6.27 -0.27 -3.92
CA THR A 245 -6.37 -1.27 -2.85
C THR A 245 -7.76 -1.29 -2.25
N GLY A 246 -8.19 -2.47 -1.79
CA GLY A 246 -9.46 -2.59 -1.09
C GLY A 246 -9.53 -1.67 0.13
N TRP A 247 -10.68 -1.02 0.33
CA TRP A 247 -10.97 -0.13 1.45
C TRP A 247 -12.31 -0.47 2.06
N ARG A 248 -12.65 0.15 3.21
CA ARG A 248 -13.98 0.05 3.82
C ARG A 248 -14.48 1.40 4.28
N VAL A 249 -15.77 1.67 4.05
CA VAL A 249 -16.46 2.87 4.53
C VAL A 249 -17.78 2.45 5.17
N GLY A 250 -17.95 2.70 6.47
CA GLY A 250 -19.12 2.26 7.22
C GLY A 250 -19.31 0.73 7.21
N GLY A 251 -18.21 -0.04 7.15
CA GLY A 251 -18.25 -1.49 7.01
C GLY A 251 -18.44 -1.99 5.58
N ALA A 252 -18.99 -1.18 4.66
CA ALA A 252 -19.19 -1.53 3.27
C ALA A 252 -17.87 -1.54 2.48
N LYS A 253 -17.82 -2.37 1.43
CA LYS A 253 -16.69 -2.46 0.50
C LYS A 253 -16.52 -1.14 -0.25
N ALA A 254 -15.29 -0.68 -0.31
CA ALA A 254 -14.86 0.48 -1.07
C ALA A 254 -13.44 0.23 -1.60
N TRP A 255 -12.91 1.17 -2.38
CA TRP A 255 -11.58 1.10 -2.97
C TRP A 255 -10.86 2.43 -2.77
N LEU A 256 -9.60 2.35 -2.38
CA LEU A 256 -8.69 3.49 -2.36
C LEU A 256 -7.84 3.43 -3.63
N TRP A 257 -7.94 4.45 -4.42
CA TRP A 257 -7.16 4.70 -5.63
C TRP A 257 -5.98 5.60 -5.30
N ALA A 258 -4.84 5.34 -5.88
CA ALA A 258 -3.65 6.18 -5.83
C ALA A 258 -3.16 6.42 -7.25
N MET A 259 -3.01 7.68 -7.63
CA MET A 259 -2.38 8.10 -8.88
C MET A 259 -1.15 8.90 -8.49
N THR A 260 0.02 8.51 -8.98
CA THR A 260 1.28 9.15 -8.58
C THR A 260 2.20 9.41 -9.76
N THR A 261 2.96 10.50 -9.64
CA THR A 261 4.13 10.81 -10.47
C THR A 261 5.39 10.76 -9.59
N VAL A 262 6.49 11.25 -10.07
CA VAL A 262 7.72 11.43 -9.27
C VAL A 262 7.57 12.52 -8.21
N THR A 263 6.68 13.48 -8.39
CA THR A 263 6.52 14.69 -7.56
C THR A 263 5.15 14.85 -6.91
N GLU A 264 4.10 14.21 -7.42
CA GLU A 264 2.73 14.32 -6.92
C GLU A 264 2.10 12.97 -6.62
N THR A 265 1.17 12.96 -5.69
CA THR A 265 0.28 11.81 -5.46
C THR A 265 -1.13 12.29 -5.10
N VAL A 266 -2.13 11.74 -5.76
CA VAL A 266 -3.54 11.96 -5.44
C VAL A 266 -4.17 10.63 -5.04
N TYR A 267 -4.84 10.62 -3.89
CA TYR A 267 -5.67 9.51 -3.46
C TYR A 267 -7.15 9.83 -3.64
N LEU A 268 -7.96 8.80 -3.89
CA LEU A 268 -9.41 8.88 -3.94
C LEU A 268 -9.99 7.62 -3.28
N ILE A 269 -11.07 7.76 -2.52
CA ILE A 269 -11.77 6.61 -1.92
C ILE A 269 -13.18 6.59 -2.45
N GLU A 270 -13.53 5.51 -3.18
CA GLU A 270 -14.81 5.33 -3.86
C GLU A 270 -15.38 3.92 -3.68
N ARG A 271 -16.66 3.75 -4.00
CA ARG A 271 -17.34 2.44 -3.92
C ARG A 271 -16.91 1.49 -5.02
N GLY A 272 -16.68 2.00 -6.21
CA GLY A 272 -16.34 1.22 -7.38
C GLY A 272 -14.85 1.01 -7.58
N ARG A 273 -14.53 0.04 -8.44
CA ARG A 273 -13.18 -0.29 -8.90
C ARG A 273 -13.13 -0.25 -10.44
N GLY A 274 -13.84 0.67 -11.05
CA GLY A 274 -13.96 0.77 -12.49
C GLY A 274 -13.24 1.98 -13.09
N PHE A 275 -13.33 2.09 -14.41
CA PHE A 275 -12.85 3.27 -15.15
C PHE A 275 -13.45 4.59 -14.64
N PRO A 276 -14.79 4.68 -14.32
CA PRO A 276 -15.37 5.94 -13.87
C PRO A 276 -14.71 6.51 -12.61
N GLU A 277 -14.24 5.64 -11.71
CA GLU A 277 -13.56 6.07 -10.48
C GLU A 277 -12.14 6.58 -10.78
N ALA A 278 -11.39 5.89 -11.64
CA ALA A 278 -10.09 6.34 -12.09
C ALA A 278 -10.18 7.68 -12.85
N ALA A 279 -11.20 7.84 -13.68
CA ALA A 279 -11.46 9.06 -14.45
C ALA A 279 -11.81 10.28 -13.58
N LYS A 280 -12.32 10.10 -12.34
CA LYS A 280 -12.52 11.22 -11.39
C LYS A 280 -11.21 11.91 -11.02
N ILE A 281 -10.07 11.21 -11.11
CA ILE A 281 -8.74 11.81 -10.87
C ILE A 281 -8.18 12.36 -12.17
N LEU A 282 -7.99 11.50 -13.18
CA LEU A 282 -7.25 11.83 -14.41
C LEU A 282 -8.10 12.54 -15.48
N GLY A 283 -9.44 12.46 -15.38
CA GLY A 283 -10.31 12.84 -16.49
C GLY A 283 -10.38 11.75 -17.56
N GLU A 284 -11.49 11.65 -18.26
CA GLU A 284 -11.74 10.60 -19.28
C GLU A 284 -10.80 10.73 -20.49
N LEU A 285 -10.34 11.95 -20.77
CA LEU A 285 -9.51 12.28 -21.94
C LEU A 285 -8.01 12.32 -21.66
N PHE A 286 -7.56 11.75 -20.53
CA PHE A 286 -6.13 11.67 -20.23
C PHE A 286 -5.37 11.04 -21.38
N ALA A 287 -4.29 11.71 -21.83
CA ALA A 287 -3.54 11.35 -23.03
C ALA A 287 -2.04 11.12 -22.76
N GLY A 288 -1.64 11.00 -21.49
CA GLY A 288 -0.28 10.64 -21.10
C GLY A 288 -0.06 9.13 -21.06
N ILE A 289 1.04 8.70 -20.48
CA ILE A 289 1.40 7.29 -20.32
C ILE A 289 0.97 6.80 -18.93
N LEU A 290 0.36 5.61 -18.87
CA LEU A 290 -0.01 4.94 -17.62
C LEU A 290 0.92 3.76 -17.35
N GLY A 291 1.77 3.86 -16.32
CA GLY A 291 2.57 2.72 -15.83
C GLY A 291 1.73 1.87 -14.85
N CYS A 292 1.13 0.77 -15.29
CA CYS A 292 0.11 0.03 -14.53
C CYS A 292 0.34 -1.49 -14.48
N ASP A 293 -0.43 -2.20 -13.66
CA ASP A 293 -0.39 -3.66 -13.51
C ASP A 293 -1.17 -4.43 -14.60
N GLY A 294 -1.78 -3.72 -15.57
CA GLY A 294 -2.61 -4.31 -16.61
C GLY A 294 -4.06 -4.53 -16.21
N TRP A 295 -4.53 -3.95 -15.11
CA TRP A 295 -5.94 -4.00 -14.72
C TRP A 295 -6.85 -3.39 -15.79
N ALA A 296 -7.93 -4.12 -16.13
CA ALA A 296 -8.79 -3.79 -17.27
C ALA A 296 -9.33 -2.35 -17.32
N PRO A 297 -9.75 -1.70 -16.21
CA PRO A 297 -10.23 -0.33 -16.22
C PRO A 297 -9.26 0.70 -16.82
N TYR A 298 -7.95 0.48 -16.75
CA TYR A 298 -6.98 1.40 -17.35
C TYR A 298 -7.02 1.44 -18.88
N ARG A 299 -7.63 0.43 -19.52
CA ARG A 299 -7.90 0.44 -20.97
C ARG A 299 -8.99 1.44 -21.38
N GLY A 300 -9.81 1.89 -20.41
CA GLY A 300 -10.82 2.92 -20.65
C GLY A 300 -10.24 4.29 -21.02
N PHE A 301 -8.98 4.55 -20.69
CA PHE A 301 -8.26 5.74 -21.13
C PHE A 301 -7.75 5.56 -22.58
N THR A 302 -8.67 5.66 -23.53
CA THR A 302 -8.40 5.34 -24.95
C THR A 302 -7.40 6.25 -25.64
N LYS A 303 -7.10 7.41 -25.07
CA LYS A 303 -6.07 8.34 -25.56
C LYS A 303 -4.71 8.17 -24.87
N ALA A 304 -4.65 7.38 -23.79
CA ALA A 304 -3.43 7.16 -23.05
C ALA A 304 -2.68 5.93 -23.59
N GLU A 305 -1.37 6.04 -23.67
CA GLU A 305 -0.49 4.91 -23.81
C GLU A 305 -0.34 4.17 -22.48
N ARG A 306 0.10 2.94 -22.51
CA ARG A 306 0.26 2.13 -21.31
C ARG A 306 1.59 1.41 -21.30
N GLN A 307 2.23 1.35 -20.12
CA GLN A 307 3.34 0.47 -19.83
C GLN A 307 2.89 -0.56 -18.79
N LEU A 308 2.95 -1.83 -19.14
CA LEU A 308 2.72 -2.90 -18.16
C LEU A 308 3.88 -3.02 -17.18
N CYS A 309 3.57 -3.22 -15.93
CA CYS A 309 4.57 -3.45 -14.89
C CYS A 309 5.28 -4.80 -15.11
N LEU A 310 6.52 -4.77 -15.57
CA LEU A 310 7.33 -5.97 -15.80
C LEU A 310 7.54 -6.79 -14.52
N ALA A 311 7.58 -6.16 -13.35
CA ALA A 311 7.67 -6.90 -12.08
C ALA A 311 6.47 -7.83 -11.84
N HIS A 312 5.26 -7.42 -12.24
CA HIS A 312 4.07 -8.25 -12.17
C HIS A 312 4.13 -9.40 -13.18
N LEU A 313 4.57 -9.15 -14.40
CA LEU A 313 4.74 -10.19 -15.43
C LEU A 313 5.81 -11.21 -15.02
N LEU A 314 6.97 -10.76 -14.53
CA LEU A 314 8.04 -11.63 -14.04
C LEU A 314 7.59 -12.47 -12.83
N ARG A 315 6.78 -11.90 -11.94
CA ARG A 315 6.17 -12.63 -10.82
C ARG A 315 5.21 -13.70 -11.34
N ARG A 316 4.40 -13.35 -12.34
CA ARG A 316 3.48 -14.30 -12.96
C ARG A 316 4.22 -15.45 -13.64
N CYS A 317 5.29 -15.19 -14.40
CA CYS A 317 6.15 -16.24 -14.95
C CYS A 317 6.68 -17.16 -13.83
N LYS A 318 7.15 -16.57 -12.73
CA LYS A 318 7.66 -17.36 -11.60
C LYS A 318 6.58 -18.25 -10.98
N GLU A 319 5.37 -17.74 -10.76
CA GLU A 319 4.24 -18.51 -10.23
C GLU A 319 3.86 -19.67 -11.16
N LEU A 320 3.86 -19.45 -12.48
CA LEU A 320 3.60 -20.50 -13.48
C LEU A 320 4.72 -21.55 -13.53
N LEU A 321 5.95 -21.16 -13.26
CA LEU A 321 7.11 -22.06 -13.19
C LEU A 321 7.21 -22.85 -11.86
N GLU A 322 6.51 -22.46 -10.81
CA GLU A 322 6.48 -23.22 -9.55
C GLU A 322 5.74 -24.56 -9.69
N ALA A 323 4.76 -24.66 -10.60
CA ALA A 323 4.02 -25.87 -10.92
C ALA A 323 3.58 -25.86 -12.39
N PRO A 324 4.51 -26.03 -13.35
CA PRO A 324 4.16 -26.00 -14.76
C PRO A 324 3.38 -27.28 -15.13
N PRO A 325 2.33 -27.16 -15.94
CA PRO A 325 1.53 -28.31 -16.35
C PRO A 325 2.32 -29.33 -17.16
N THR A 326 3.22 -28.86 -18.06
CA THR A 326 4.10 -29.68 -18.89
C THR A 326 5.49 -29.06 -18.97
N ALA A 327 6.47 -29.84 -19.49
CA ALA A 327 7.83 -29.34 -19.74
C ALA A 327 7.84 -28.25 -20.82
N GLU A 328 6.95 -28.35 -21.83
CA GLU A 328 6.78 -27.35 -22.87
C GLU A 328 6.28 -26.02 -22.32
N CYS A 329 5.27 -26.06 -21.44
CA CYS A 329 4.81 -24.87 -20.72
C CYS A 329 5.95 -24.22 -19.90
N ALA A 330 6.74 -25.03 -19.20
CA ALA A 330 7.89 -24.54 -18.44
C ALA A 330 8.90 -23.82 -19.35
N ASN A 331 9.24 -24.42 -20.48
CA ASN A 331 10.15 -23.83 -21.47
C ASN A 331 9.59 -22.50 -22.02
N TYR A 332 8.32 -22.46 -22.37
CA TYR A 332 7.65 -21.25 -22.82
C TYR A 332 7.72 -20.12 -21.80
N PHE A 333 7.39 -20.38 -20.53
CA PHE A 333 7.43 -19.37 -19.47
C PHE A 333 8.86 -18.91 -19.16
N GLU A 334 9.88 -19.79 -19.25
CA GLU A 334 11.28 -19.38 -19.11
C GLU A 334 11.73 -18.49 -20.29
N GLN A 335 11.30 -18.75 -21.52
CA GLN A 335 11.60 -17.90 -22.68
C GLN A 335 10.97 -16.50 -22.52
N ILE A 336 9.68 -16.41 -22.19
CA ILE A 336 9.04 -15.10 -21.90
C ILE A 336 9.79 -14.35 -20.80
N LYS A 337 10.13 -15.04 -19.71
CA LYS A 337 10.87 -14.47 -18.60
C LYS A 337 12.28 -13.98 -18.99
N ALA A 338 12.94 -14.68 -19.90
CA ALA A 338 14.24 -14.31 -20.44
C ALA A 338 14.14 -13.01 -21.26
N VAL A 339 13.16 -12.91 -22.17
CA VAL A 339 12.91 -11.70 -22.97
C VAL A 339 12.61 -10.50 -22.09
N LEU A 340 11.75 -10.65 -21.07
CA LEU A 340 11.44 -9.56 -20.15
C LEU A 340 12.66 -9.09 -19.34
N LYS A 341 13.55 -10.01 -18.94
CA LYS A 341 14.80 -9.67 -18.24
C LYS A 341 15.82 -9.01 -19.17
N GLU A 342 15.90 -9.45 -20.42
CA GLU A 342 16.77 -8.84 -21.42
C GLU A 342 16.35 -7.39 -21.70
N ALA A 343 15.04 -7.10 -21.76
CA ALA A 343 14.52 -5.74 -21.89
C ALA A 343 14.93 -4.85 -20.70
N LEU A 344 14.88 -5.37 -19.47
CA LEU A 344 15.35 -4.63 -18.28
C LEU A 344 16.87 -4.37 -18.33
N ALA A 345 17.66 -5.37 -18.73
CA ALA A 345 19.10 -5.23 -18.87
C ALA A 345 19.45 -4.21 -19.97
N LEU A 346 18.69 -4.19 -21.07
CA LEU A 346 18.90 -3.22 -22.14
C LEU A 346 18.65 -1.78 -21.64
N ARG A 347 17.58 -1.55 -20.85
CA ARG A 347 17.36 -0.26 -20.18
C ARG A 347 18.54 0.11 -19.28
N ASP A 348 19.00 -0.80 -18.44
CA ASP A 348 20.10 -0.55 -17.51
C ASP A 348 21.36 -0.14 -18.28
N HIS A 349 21.67 -0.80 -19.41
CA HIS A 349 22.77 -0.41 -20.30
C HIS A 349 22.60 0.98 -20.91
N ARG A 350 21.38 1.37 -21.28
CA ARG A 350 21.08 2.74 -21.76
C ARG A 350 21.34 3.77 -20.66
N ASP A 351 20.81 3.53 -19.48
CA ASP A 351 20.85 4.47 -18.34
C ASP A 351 22.30 4.62 -17.79
N GLU A 352 23.10 3.56 -17.87
CA GLU A 352 24.52 3.56 -17.54
C GLU A 352 25.43 4.11 -18.67
N GLY A 353 24.88 4.36 -19.86
CA GLY A 353 25.66 4.80 -21.02
C GLY A 353 26.64 3.76 -21.57
N THR A 354 26.41 2.47 -21.29
CA THR A 354 27.28 1.35 -21.66
C THR A 354 26.94 0.78 -23.04
N ILE A 355 25.97 1.33 -23.76
CA ILE A 355 25.52 0.92 -25.07
C ILE A 355 25.43 2.13 -26.02
N THR A 356 25.80 1.94 -27.30
CA THR A 356 25.60 2.98 -28.31
C THR A 356 24.13 3.08 -28.74
N PRO A 357 23.62 4.24 -29.21
CA PRO A 357 22.25 4.37 -29.69
C PRO A 357 21.90 3.34 -30.79
N HIS A 358 22.80 3.08 -31.75
CA HIS A 358 22.58 2.06 -32.77
C HIS A 358 22.52 0.64 -32.18
N GLY A 359 23.39 0.32 -31.23
CA GLY A 359 23.39 -0.96 -30.53
C GLY A 359 22.10 -1.15 -29.69
N PHE A 360 21.62 -0.09 -29.08
CA PHE A 360 20.36 -0.08 -28.34
C PHE A 360 19.18 -0.41 -29.27
N CYS A 361 18.98 0.34 -30.35
CA CYS A 361 17.88 0.10 -31.30
C CYS A 361 17.93 -1.31 -31.91
N SER A 362 19.13 -1.80 -32.23
CA SER A 362 19.31 -3.17 -32.76
C SER A 362 18.90 -4.25 -31.74
N ARG A 363 19.24 -4.07 -30.46
CA ARG A 363 18.86 -5.01 -29.39
C ARG A 363 17.37 -4.92 -29.07
N GLN A 364 16.81 -3.70 -29.02
CA GLN A 364 15.37 -3.48 -28.81
C GLN A 364 14.57 -4.23 -29.88
N GLY A 365 14.89 -4.07 -31.18
CA GLY A 365 14.21 -4.78 -32.26
C GLY A 365 14.32 -6.31 -32.14
N LYS A 366 15.45 -6.84 -31.66
CA LYS A 366 15.59 -8.30 -31.38
C LYS A 366 14.71 -8.77 -30.23
N ILE A 367 14.61 -7.99 -29.17
CA ILE A 367 13.73 -8.29 -27.99
C ILE A 367 12.28 -8.32 -28.44
N GLU A 368 11.84 -7.32 -29.19
CA GLU A 368 10.49 -7.21 -29.72
C GLU A 368 10.16 -8.37 -30.66
N ALA A 369 11.02 -8.67 -31.64
CA ALA A 369 10.85 -9.80 -32.54
C ALA A 369 10.89 -11.17 -31.82
N SER A 370 11.64 -11.28 -30.73
CA SER A 370 11.64 -12.49 -29.91
C SER A 370 10.33 -12.67 -29.14
N MET A 371 9.76 -11.58 -28.62
CA MET A 371 8.45 -11.61 -27.98
C MET A 371 7.36 -11.97 -29.01
N ASP A 372 7.36 -11.33 -30.17
CA ASP A 372 6.37 -11.58 -31.22
C ASP A 372 6.37 -13.05 -31.66
N ARG A 373 7.54 -13.65 -31.89
CA ARG A 373 7.65 -15.08 -32.19
C ARG A 373 7.06 -16.00 -31.13
N LEU A 374 7.23 -15.64 -29.85
CA LEU A 374 6.66 -16.40 -28.74
C LEU A 374 5.14 -16.23 -28.63
N LEU A 375 4.61 -15.08 -29.05
CA LEU A 375 3.17 -14.81 -29.01
C LEU A 375 2.43 -15.36 -30.25
N ASP A 376 3.10 -15.48 -31.38
CA ASP A 376 2.56 -15.98 -32.65
C ASP A 376 2.78 -17.51 -32.83
N ASP A 377 3.29 -18.22 -31.82
CA ASP A 377 3.54 -19.66 -31.87
C ASP A 377 2.21 -20.42 -32.03
N PRO A 378 2.00 -21.12 -33.16
CA PRO A 378 0.76 -21.84 -33.42
C PRO A 378 0.62 -23.13 -32.57
N ASP A 379 1.73 -23.64 -32.04
CA ASP A 379 1.79 -24.90 -31.31
C ASP A 379 1.76 -24.69 -29.77
N LEU A 380 1.26 -23.52 -29.33
CA LEU A 380 1.15 -23.23 -27.92
C LEU A 380 0.24 -24.23 -27.18
N HIS A 381 0.75 -24.79 -26.11
CA HIS A 381 -0.03 -25.63 -25.22
C HIS A 381 -1.20 -24.85 -24.58
N ASP A 382 -2.37 -25.47 -24.45
CA ASP A 382 -3.62 -24.84 -23.93
C ASP A 382 -3.43 -24.04 -22.64
N GLU A 383 -2.62 -24.56 -21.72
CA GLU A 383 -2.33 -23.90 -20.45
C GLU A 383 -1.48 -22.61 -20.60
N SER A 384 -0.72 -22.49 -21.68
CA SER A 384 0.08 -21.29 -22.02
C SER A 384 -0.74 -20.22 -22.72
N ILE A 385 -1.80 -20.59 -23.42
CA ILE A 385 -2.63 -19.71 -24.26
C ILE A 385 -3.17 -18.53 -23.46
N ARG A 386 -3.67 -18.75 -22.25
CA ARG A 386 -4.22 -17.67 -21.41
C ARG A 386 -3.19 -16.58 -21.10
N PHE A 387 -1.95 -16.99 -20.84
CA PHE A 387 -0.88 -16.03 -20.55
C PHE A 387 -0.40 -15.35 -21.83
N ALA A 388 -0.28 -16.09 -22.92
CA ALA A 388 0.03 -15.55 -24.25
C ALA A 388 -0.99 -14.52 -24.70
N LEU A 389 -2.29 -14.82 -24.61
CA LEU A 389 -3.37 -13.88 -24.94
C LEU A 389 -3.34 -12.61 -24.07
N HIS A 390 -2.97 -12.74 -22.77
CA HIS A 390 -2.79 -11.56 -21.92
C HIS A 390 -1.65 -10.68 -22.43
N LEU A 391 -0.52 -11.25 -22.82
CA LEU A 391 0.62 -10.51 -23.37
C LEU A 391 0.29 -9.92 -24.74
N LEU A 392 -0.33 -10.70 -25.62
CA LEU A 392 -0.73 -10.27 -26.97
C LEU A 392 -1.72 -9.09 -26.90
N THR A 393 -2.75 -9.16 -26.06
CA THR A 393 -3.71 -8.08 -25.84
C THR A 393 -3.05 -6.77 -25.36
N ASN A 394 -1.88 -6.85 -24.77
CA ASN A 394 -1.14 -5.72 -24.23
C ASN A 394 0.26 -5.58 -24.89
N ARG A 395 0.44 -6.08 -26.12
CA ARG A 395 1.75 -6.15 -26.77
C ARG A 395 2.45 -4.79 -26.87
N GLU A 396 1.71 -3.75 -27.24
CA GLU A 396 2.21 -2.37 -27.34
C GLU A 396 2.63 -1.79 -25.97
N ALA A 397 2.08 -2.34 -24.89
CA ALA A 397 2.34 -1.89 -23.51
C ALA A 397 3.53 -2.62 -22.84
N LEU A 398 4.22 -3.53 -23.52
CA LEU A 398 5.27 -4.34 -22.89
C LEU A 398 6.60 -3.59 -22.75
N PHE A 399 6.99 -2.84 -23.77
CA PHE A 399 8.34 -2.30 -23.91
C PHE A 399 8.41 -0.78 -24.13
N LEU A 400 7.31 -0.05 -23.90
CA LEU A 400 7.24 1.39 -24.08
C LEU A 400 8.33 2.14 -23.26
N PHE A 401 8.73 1.61 -22.11
CA PHE A 401 9.82 2.16 -21.29
C PHE A 401 11.20 2.17 -21.99
N LEU A 402 11.39 1.41 -23.05
CA LEU A 402 12.61 1.47 -23.84
C LEU A 402 12.64 2.72 -24.71
N ASP A 403 11.48 3.20 -25.19
CA ASP A 403 11.35 4.40 -26.00
C ASP A 403 11.28 5.68 -25.17
N HIS A 404 10.88 5.56 -23.89
CA HIS A 404 10.71 6.69 -22.97
C HIS A 404 11.64 6.55 -21.76
N PRO A 405 12.79 7.24 -21.74
CA PRO A 405 13.79 7.14 -20.66
C PRO A 405 13.24 7.47 -19.26
N ASP A 406 12.28 8.39 -19.17
CA ASP A 406 11.65 8.80 -17.90
C ASP A 406 10.56 7.83 -17.43
N LEU A 407 10.21 6.82 -18.23
CA LEU A 407 9.19 5.84 -17.92
C LEU A 407 9.79 4.63 -17.20
N GLU A 408 9.32 4.38 -15.99
CA GLU A 408 9.71 3.19 -15.23
C GLU A 408 9.11 1.91 -15.82
N ALA A 409 9.91 0.88 -15.99
CA ALA A 409 9.45 -0.45 -16.41
C ALA A 409 8.54 -1.14 -15.39
N THR A 410 8.47 -0.61 -14.16
CA THR A 410 7.72 -1.20 -13.06
C THR A 410 6.84 -0.18 -12.37
N ASN A 411 5.71 -0.61 -11.80
CA ASN A 411 4.79 0.26 -11.06
C ASN A 411 5.19 0.47 -9.59
N HIS A 412 6.50 0.49 -9.29
CA HIS A 412 6.99 0.60 -7.92
C HIS A 412 6.64 1.94 -7.24
N LEU A 413 6.47 3.02 -8.02
CA LEU A 413 6.07 4.33 -7.49
C LEU A 413 4.66 4.27 -6.88
N ALA A 414 3.71 3.67 -7.59
CA ALA A 414 2.36 3.51 -7.07
C ALA A 414 2.31 2.50 -5.91
N GLU A 415 3.08 1.42 -5.95
CA GLU A 415 3.22 0.50 -4.81
C GLU A 415 3.76 1.23 -3.55
N LYS A 416 4.74 2.12 -3.71
CA LYS A 416 5.25 2.97 -2.62
C LYS A 416 4.20 3.98 -2.14
N ALA A 417 3.38 4.52 -3.06
CA ALA A 417 2.31 5.47 -2.72
C ALA A 417 1.18 4.79 -1.93
N ILE A 418 0.81 3.56 -2.27
CA ILE A 418 -0.28 2.82 -1.61
C ILE A 418 0.08 2.31 -0.21
N ARG A 419 1.35 2.07 0.10
CA ARG A 419 1.79 1.51 1.40
C ARG A 419 1.26 2.26 2.62
N PRO A 420 1.32 3.60 2.73
CA PRO A 420 0.76 4.33 3.87
C PRO A 420 -0.74 4.09 4.05
N ALA A 421 -1.50 4.01 2.95
CA ALA A 421 -2.92 3.71 2.97
C ALA A 421 -3.19 2.30 3.52
N VAL A 422 -2.41 1.30 3.10
CA VAL A 422 -2.54 -0.07 3.61
C VAL A 422 -2.23 -0.14 5.11
N ILE A 423 -1.22 0.59 5.60
CA ILE A 423 -0.92 0.69 7.03
C ILE A 423 -2.10 1.32 7.78
N ASN A 424 -2.61 2.45 7.30
CA ASN A 424 -3.80 3.10 7.86
C ASN A 424 -4.99 2.15 7.95
N ARG A 425 -5.28 1.40 6.87
CA ARG A 425 -6.36 0.42 6.84
C ARG A 425 -6.16 -0.68 7.89
N LYS A 426 -4.95 -1.18 8.07
CA LYS A 426 -4.64 -2.21 9.08
C LYS A 426 -4.84 -1.70 10.51
N THR A 427 -4.59 -0.42 10.75
CA THR A 427 -4.75 0.22 12.06
C THR A 427 -6.19 0.62 12.35
N SER A 428 -6.89 1.22 11.36
CA SER A 428 -8.20 1.86 11.56
C SER A 428 -9.39 1.07 11.01
N GLY A 429 -9.15 0.03 10.20
CA GLY A 429 -10.20 -0.72 9.51
C GLY A 429 -10.87 0.02 8.34
N GLY A 430 -10.47 1.27 8.06
CA GLY A 430 -11.06 2.16 7.06
C GLY A 430 -11.72 3.40 7.67
N ASN A 431 -12.75 3.93 7.02
CA ASN A 431 -13.47 5.13 7.46
C ASN A 431 -14.90 4.79 7.87
N ARG A 432 -15.46 5.54 8.82
CA ARG A 432 -16.87 5.37 9.25
C ARG A 432 -17.87 6.00 8.28
N THR A 433 -17.48 7.08 7.60
CA THR A 433 -18.34 7.85 6.69
C THR A 433 -17.60 8.23 5.42
N PHE A 434 -18.31 8.53 4.33
CA PHE A 434 -17.71 9.02 3.08
C PHE A 434 -17.07 10.41 3.24
N ASN A 435 -17.63 11.27 4.10
CA ASN A 435 -16.97 12.55 4.43
C ASN A 435 -15.60 12.32 5.10
N GLY A 436 -15.52 11.33 6.00
CA GLY A 436 -14.25 10.92 6.59
C GLY A 436 -13.29 10.31 5.57
N ALA A 437 -13.80 9.54 4.63
CA ALA A 437 -13.01 8.96 3.53
C ALA A 437 -12.46 10.04 2.58
N ARG A 438 -13.29 11.04 2.22
CA ARG A 438 -12.87 12.20 1.43
C ARG A 438 -11.76 12.99 2.15
N ALA A 439 -11.95 13.33 3.41
CA ALA A 439 -10.92 14.00 4.21
C ALA A 439 -9.62 13.16 4.32
N GLN A 440 -9.75 11.85 4.45
CA GLN A 440 -8.62 10.91 4.42
C GLN A 440 -7.85 11.02 3.10
N ALA A 441 -8.52 10.93 1.97
CA ALA A 441 -7.91 10.99 0.65
C ALA A 441 -7.20 12.34 0.41
N ILE A 442 -7.85 13.45 0.73
CA ILE A 442 -7.32 14.80 0.57
C ILE A 442 -6.05 14.99 1.41
N ILE A 443 -6.11 14.70 2.70
CA ILE A 443 -4.98 14.89 3.61
C ILE A 443 -3.80 13.99 3.22
N MET A 444 -4.05 12.74 2.86
CA MET A 444 -3.00 11.84 2.40
C MET A 444 -2.34 12.32 1.10
N SER A 445 -3.11 12.89 0.17
CA SER A 445 -2.58 13.44 -1.08
C SER A 445 -1.59 14.57 -0.81
N ILE A 446 -1.95 15.50 0.06
CA ILE A 446 -1.07 16.61 0.45
C ILE A 446 0.17 16.14 1.18
N LEU A 447 0.01 15.25 2.17
CA LEU A 447 1.14 14.71 2.94
C LEU A 447 2.13 13.96 2.04
N ARG A 448 1.63 13.18 1.09
CA ARG A 448 2.48 12.42 0.19
C ARG A 448 3.18 13.31 -0.82
N THR A 449 2.47 14.25 -1.43
CA THR A 449 3.04 15.23 -2.37
C THR A 449 4.08 16.11 -1.69
N ALA A 450 3.79 16.62 -0.49
CA ALA A 450 4.77 17.38 0.29
C ALA A 450 6.06 16.59 0.53
N LYS A 451 5.92 15.29 0.87
CA LYS A 451 7.07 14.41 1.03
C LYS A 451 7.86 14.21 -0.28
N LEU A 452 7.19 14.04 -1.42
CA LEU A 452 7.85 13.88 -2.72
C LEU A 452 8.59 15.16 -3.14
N ARG A 453 8.03 16.32 -2.83
CA ARG A 453 8.62 17.63 -3.11
C ARG A 453 9.60 18.12 -2.02
N SER A 454 9.87 17.29 -0.99
CA SER A 454 10.77 17.63 0.13
C SER A 454 10.40 18.90 0.89
N ILE A 455 9.10 19.20 1.03
CA ILE A 455 8.55 20.33 1.81
C ILE A 455 7.91 19.85 3.11
N SER A 456 7.90 20.77 4.11
CA SER A 456 7.28 20.48 5.41
C SER A 456 5.77 20.33 5.28
N ALA A 457 5.28 19.11 5.32
CA ALA A 457 3.86 18.81 5.27
C ALA A 457 3.09 19.40 6.48
N ILE A 458 3.73 19.50 7.64
CA ILE A 458 3.12 20.05 8.87
C ILE A 458 2.85 21.54 8.68
N ASP A 459 3.82 22.30 8.13
CA ASP A 459 3.65 23.72 7.90
C ASP A 459 2.58 24.00 6.84
N VAL A 460 2.60 23.26 5.74
CA VAL A 460 1.56 23.32 4.69
C VAL A 460 0.15 23.11 5.28
N LEU A 461 -0.04 22.08 6.10
CA LEU A 461 -1.33 21.79 6.72
C LEU A 461 -1.72 22.86 7.77
N ALA A 462 -0.74 23.38 8.52
CA ALA A 462 -0.99 24.44 9.50
C ALA A 462 -1.41 25.75 8.83
N ASP A 463 -0.79 26.11 7.71
CA ASP A 463 -1.17 27.29 6.94
C ASP A 463 -2.58 27.17 6.33
N MET A 464 -2.93 26.00 5.84
CA MET A 464 -4.31 25.72 5.40
C MET A 464 -5.33 25.90 6.53
N LEU A 465 -4.99 25.48 7.76
CA LEU A 465 -5.84 25.65 8.93
C LEU A 465 -5.99 27.12 9.36
N ARG A 466 -4.98 27.94 9.18
CA ARG A 466 -4.99 29.38 9.45
C ARG A 466 -5.77 30.16 8.38
N ALA A 467 -5.74 29.73 7.14
CA ALA A 467 -6.39 30.42 6.04
C ALA A 467 -7.90 30.62 6.31
N PRO A 468 -8.49 31.78 5.96
CA PRO A 468 -9.93 32.06 6.18
C PRO A 468 -10.83 31.13 5.37
N GLN A 469 -10.39 30.75 4.18
CA GLN A 469 -11.12 29.91 3.21
C GLN A 469 -10.23 28.74 2.73
N PRO A 470 -10.77 27.77 1.99
CA PRO A 470 -9.95 26.77 1.33
C PRO A 470 -8.83 27.40 0.52
N LEU A 471 -7.60 26.94 0.75
CA LEU A 471 -6.39 27.54 0.20
C LEU A 471 -5.76 26.64 -0.86
N LEU A 472 -5.44 27.20 -2.02
CA LEU A 472 -4.42 26.65 -2.89
C LEU A 472 -3.04 27.07 -2.37
N HIS A 473 -2.39 26.18 -1.63
CA HIS A 473 -1.14 26.51 -0.96
C HIS A 473 -0.02 26.79 -1.96
N PRO A 474 0.75 27.90 -1.81
CA PRO A 474 1.78 28.28 -2.79
C PRO A 474 2.84 27.21 -3.05
N LEU A 475 3.31 26.52 -2.01
CA LEU A 475 4.30 25.44 -2.13
C LEU A 475 3.74 24.15 -2.78
N MET A 476 2.45 24.09 -3.06
CA MET A 476 1.77 22.94 -3.67
C MET A 476 1.29 23.24 -5.11
N ARG A 477 1.58 24.43 -5.61
CA ARG A 477 1.33 24.85 -7.00
C ARG A 477 2.27 24.18 -8.00
#